data_05e9a6c716ac51a3cbc6c96d51aacb9e
#
_entry.id   05e9a6c716ac51a3cbc6c96d51aacb9e
#
_cell.length_a   1.000
_cell.length_b   1.000
_cell.length_c   1.000
_cell.angle_alpha   90.00
_cell.angle_beta   90.00
_cell.angle_gamma   90.00
#
_symmetry.space_group_name_H-M   'P 1'
#
loop_
_entity.id
_entity.type
_entity.pdbx_description
1 polymer ?
#
loop_
_entity_poly.entity_id
_entity_poly.type
_entity_poly.pdbx_seq_one_letter_code
_entity_poly.pdbx_strand_id
1 'polypeptide(L)'
;LSLAALKKLNEKNKKVVSLVSGGNIDVLSISSMINKGLIERGRIFSFSVQLPDIPGQLEKVAHLLNECNANVVAVDHNQFKNFARFSEVELRVTCETNGESHIDTIVETFKQNGLEIHRVN
;
A
#
# COMPACT_ATOMS: atom_id res chain seq x y z
N LEU A 1 -15.06 22.86 5.04
CA LEU A 1 -15.40 24.28 5.21
C LEU A 1 -15.24 24.75 6.65
N SER A 2 -15.70 23.98 7.66
CA SER A 2 -15.55 24.35 9.07
C SER A 2 -14.10 24.45 9.54
N LEU A 3 -13.23 23.60 9.05
CA LEU A 3 -11.80 23.66 9.34
C LEU A 3 -11.11 24.89 8.73
N ALA A 4 -11.53 25.31 7.54
CA ALA A 4 -11.04 26.52 6.91
C ALA A 4 -11.50 27.79 7.68
N ALA A 5 -12.69 27.77 8.26
CA ALA A 5 -13.20 28.85 9.11
C ALA A 5 -12.39 29.00 10.40
N LEU A 6 -11.92 27.89 10.99
CA LEU A 6 -11.06 27.91 12.18
C LEU A 6 -9.78 28.68 11.97
N LYS A 7 -9.17 28.61 10.80
CA LYS A 7 -7.97 29.39 10.46
C LYS A 7 -8.20 30.89 10.43
N LYS A 8 -9.41 31.32 10.16
CA LYS A 8 -9.79 32.75 10.05
C LYS A 8 -10.19 33.34 11.42
N LEU A 9 -10.58 32.52 12.36
CA LEU A 9 -11.06 32.98 13.66
C LEU A 9 -9.99 33.65 14.52
N ASN A 10 -8.75 33.24 14.39
CA ASN A 10 -7.59 33.81 15.11
C ASN A 10 -7.87 34.15 16.60
N GLU A 11 -8.68 33.37 17.25
CA GLU A 11 -9.01 33.54 18.67
C GLU A 11 -8.12 32.67 19.53
N LYS A 12 -7.47 33.30 20.52
CA LYS A 12 -6.62 32.60 21.46
C LYS A 12 -7.36 32.37 22.79
N ASN A 13 -7.07 31.28 23.46
CA ASN A 13 -7.61 30.90 24.77
C ASN A 13 -9.11 30.56 24.79
N LYS A 14 -9.70 30.26 23.66
CA LYS A 14 -11.08 29.76 23.58
C LYS A 14 -11.09 28.32 23.06
N LYS A 15 -11.99 27.52 23.64
CA LYS A 15 -12.27 26.19 23.07
C LYS A 15 -13.17 26.36 21.83
N VAL A 16 -12.64 26.01 20.67
CA VAL A 16 -13.39 26.01 19.44
C VAL A 16 -13.66 24.58 19.03
N VAL A 17 -14.93 24.24 18.83
CA VAL A 17 -15.34 22.93 18.35
C VAL A 17 -15.85 23.09 16.92
N SER A 18 -15.20 22.42 15.99
CA SER A 18 -15.65 22.37 14.61
C SER A 18 -16.37 21.05 14.34
N LEU A 19 -17.62 21.12 13.89
CA LEU A 19 -18.35 19.95 13.46
C LEU A 19 -18.02 19.66 11.99
N VAL A 20 -17.39 18.52 11.77
CA VAL A 20 -17.18 18.03 10.41
C VAL A 20 -18.46 17.31 9.98
N SER A 21 -19.28 18.00 9.23
CA SER A 21 -20.49 17.44 8.63
C SER A 21 -20.31 17.38 7.12
N GLY A 22 -20.76 16.37 6.48
CA GLY A 22 -20.63 16.20 5.04
C GLY A 22 -20.82 14.77 4.58
N GLY A 23 -21.08 13.91 5.51
CA GLY A 23 -21.40 12.52 5.26
C GLY A 23 -20.20 11.70 4.73
N ASN A 24 -20.51 10.68 3.94
CA ASN A 24 -19.55 9.67 3.50
C ASN A 24 -18.46 10.21 2.56
N ILE A 25 -18.71 11.31 1.86
CA ILE A 25 -17.75 11.90 0.92
C ILE A 25 -16.52 12.43 1.65
N ASP A 26 -16.71 13.10 2.78
CA ASP A 26 -15.60 13.64 3.56
C ASP A 26 -14.72 12.52 4.16
N VAL A 27 -15.35 11.44 4.61
CA VAL A 27 -14.63 10.25 5.12
C VAL A 27 -13.79 9.61 4.03
N LEU A 28 -14.32 9.45 2.82
CA LEU A 28 -13.59 8.89 1.69
C LEU A 28 -12.43 9.81 1.27
N SER A 29 -12.63 11.12 1.26
CA SER A 29 -11.59 12.09 0.94
C SER A 29 -10.47 12.07 1.96
N ILE A 30 -10.77 12.04 3.25
CA ILE A 30 -9.79 11.94 4.34
C ILE A 30 -9.02 10.62 4.22
N SER A 31 -9.70 9.51 4.00
CA SER A 31 -9.08 8.19 3.82
C SER A 31 -8.11 8.19 2.64
N SER A 32 -8.50 8.77 1.51
CA SER A 32 -7.64 8.89 0.33
C SER A 32 -6.40 9.74 0.60
N MET A 33 -6.55 10.84 1.32
CA MET A 33 -5.43 11.71 1.70
C MET A 33 -4.44 11.00 2.63
N ILE A 34 -4.95 10.24 3.60
CA ILE A 34 -4.12 9.45 4.53
C ILE A 34 -3.34 8.38 3.75
N ASN A 35 -4.00 7.63 2.88
CA ASN A 35 -3.36 6.60 2.07
C ASN A 35 -2.28 7.19 1.17
N LYS A 36 -2.56 8.30 0.51
CA LYS A 36 -1.59 9.00 -0.32
C LYS A 36 -0.36 9.42 0.50
N GLY A 37 -0.56 9.98 1.68
CA GLY A 37 0.52 10.36 2.57
C GLY A 37 1.36 9.18 3.04
N LEU A 38 0.74 8.03 3.32
CA LEU A 38 1.45 6.80 3.68
C LEU A 38 2.29 6.25 2.52
N ILE A 39 1.77 6.30 1.31
CA ILE A 39 2.49 5.90 0.09
C ILE A 39 3.69 6.81 -0.15
N GLU A 40 3.50 8.12 -0.08
CA GLU A 40 4.57 9.12 -0.30
C GLU A 40 5.71 9.00 0.72
N ARG A 41 5.39 8.54 1.93
CA ARG A 41 6.40 8.33 2.99
C ARG A 41 7.03 6.93 2.95
N GLY A 42 6.68 6.09 1.98
CA GLY A 42 7.15 4.72 1.91
C GLY A 42 6.66 3.84 3.06
N ARG A 43 5.49 4.15 3.63
CA ARG A 43 4.86 3.37 4.70
C ARG A 43 3.95 2.27 4.19
N ILE A 44 3.47 2.42 2.98
CA ILE A 44 2.70 1.41 2.25
C ILE A 44 3.35 1.20 0.89
N PHE A 45 3.61 -0.05 0.58
CA PHE A 45 4.22 -0.46 -0.68
C PHE A 45 3.36 -1.52 -1.36
N SER A 46 2.97 -1.25 -2.61
CA SER A 46 2.24 -2.21 -3.42
C SER A 46 3.07 -2.57 -4.64
N PHE A 47 3.18 -3.85 -4.90
CA PHE A 47 3.90 -4.38 -6.05
C PHE A 47 3.16 -5.54 -6.68
N SER A 48 3.48 -5.82 -7.93
CA SER A 48 3.06 -7.03 -8.61
C SER A 48 4.26 -7.93 -8.92
N VAL A 49 4.05 -9.22 -8.85
CA VAL A 49 5.04 -10.23 -9.20
C VAL A 49 4.38 -11.30 -10.05
N GLN A 50 5.06 -11.72 -11.11
CA GLN A 50 4.63 -12.83 -11.94
C GLN A 50 5.25 -14.12 -11.42
N LEU A 51 4.41 -15.11 -11.19
CA LEU A 51 4.79 -16.39 -10.62
C LEU A 51 4.28 -17.54 -11.50
N PRO A 52 4.98 -18.68 -11.53
CA PRO A 52 4.41 -19.90 -12.11
C PRO A 52 3.15 -20.31 -11.36
N ASP A 53 2.14 -20.80 -12.08
CA ASP A 53 0.88 -21.29 -11.47
C ASP A 53 1.08 -22.70 -10.91
N ILE A 54 1.88 -22.80 -9.85
CA ILE A 54 2.16 -24.04 -9.13
C ILE A 54 2.00 -23.82 -7.62
N PRO A 55 1.66 -24.86 -6.86
CA PRO A 55 1.54 -24.76 -5.41
C PRO A 55 2.84 -24.30 -4.74
N GLY A 56 2.72 -23.54 -3.65
CA GLY A 56 3.85 -23.08 -2.85
C GLY A 56 4.44 -21.72 -3.25
N GLN A 57 4.01 -21.12 -4.35
CA GLN A 57 4.53 -19.81 -4.77
C GLN A 57 4.12 -18.67 -3.84
N LEU A 58 2.89 -18.69 -3.35
CA LEU A 58 2.41 -17.72 -2.37
C LEU A 58 3.19 -17.83 -1.04
N GLU A 59 3.47 -19.04 -0.60
CA GLU A 59 4.29 -19.28 0.59
C GLU A 59 5.69 -18.69 0.44
N LYS A 60 6.31 -18.86 -0.73
CA LYS A 60 7.63 -18.28 -1.04
C LYS A 60 7.61 -16.75 -0.92
N VAL A 61 6.61 -16.10 -1.49
CA VAL A 61 6.45 -14.64 -1.41
C VAL A 61 6.25 -14.20 0.04
N ALA A 62 5.36 -14.86 0.77
CA ALA A 62 5.10 -14.56 2.17
C ALA A 62 6.35 -14.76 3.04
N HIS A 63 7.13 -15.79 2.78
CA HIS A 63 8.39 -16.03 3.48
C HIS A 63 9.41 -14.91 3.25
N LEU A 64 9.59 -14.49 2.00
CA LEU A 64 10.51 -13.38 1.68
C LEU A 64 10.09 -12.06 2.34
N LEU A 65 8.80 -11.78 2.37
CA LEU A 65 8.28 -10.59 3.06
C LEU A 65 8.49 -10.67 4.56
N ASN A 66 8.33 -11.85 5.15
CA ASN A 66 8.61 -12.07 6.56
C ASN A 66 10.09 -11.86 6.89
N GLU A 67 11.00 -12.33 6.06
CA GLU A 67 12.44 -12.08 6.21
C GLU A 67 12.78 -10.59 6.17
N CYS A 68 12.04 -9.82 5.38
CA CYS A 68 12.20 -8.37 5.30
C CYS A 68 11.45 -7.61 6.40
N ASN A 69 10.76 -8.29 7.32
CA ASN A 69 9.90 -7.68 8.34
C ASN A 69 8.79 -6.78 7.75
N ALA A 70 8.30 -7.13 6.58
CA ALA A 70 7.18 -6.44 5.95
C ALA A 70 5.86 -7.12 6.34
N ASN A 71 4.91 -6.35 6.81
CA ASN A 71 3.59 -6.84 7.18
C ASN A 71 2.64 -6.78 5.98
N VAL A 72 2.06 -7.92 5.62
CA VAL A 72 1.14 -8.00 4.48
C VAL A 72 -0.23 -7.45 4.88
N VAL A 73 -0.71 -6.49 4.12
CA VAL A 73 -2.01 -5.85 4.30
C VAL A 73 -3.06 -6.46 3.37
N ALA A 74 -2.70 -6.70 2.13
CA ALA A 74 -3.61 -7.25 1.13
C ALA A 74 -2.85 -8.08 0.10
N VAL A 75 -3.50 -9.09 -0.42
CA VAL A 75 -3.01 -9.93 -1.51
C VAL A 75 -4.13 -10.15 -2.52
N ASP A 76 -3.87 -9.79 -3.75
CA ASP A 76 -4.78 -10.05 -4.87
C ASP A 76 -4.14 -11.05 -5.83
N HIS A 77 -4.79 -12.17 -6.02
CA HIS A 77 -4.36 -13.24 -6.91
C HIS A 77 -5.15 -13.19 -8.20
N ASN A 78 -4.49 -12.88 -9.30
CA ASN A 78 -5.14 -12.64 -10.58
C ASN A 78 -4.69 -13.66 -11.62
N GLN A 79 -5.55 -14.61 -11.91
CA GLN A 79 -5.27 -15.68 -12.87
C GLN A 79 -5.61 -15.31 -14.32
N PHE A 80 -6.40 -14.26 -14.54
CA PHE A 80 -7.06 -14.04 -15.84
C PHE A 80 -6.49 -12.90 -16.69
N LYS A 81 -5.47 -12.19 -16.21
CA LYS A 81 -4.98 -11.01 -16.94
C LYS A 81 -4.07 -11.30 -18.14
N ASN A 82 -3.50 -12.48 -18.25
CA ASN A 82 -2.58 -12.81 -19.32
C ASN A 82 -3.05 -14.03 -20.11
N PHE A 83 -3.89 -13.79 -21.12
CA PHE A 83 -4.29 -14.83 -22.08
C PHE A 83 -3.12 -15.42 -22.89
N ALA A 84 -1.96 -14.76 -22.89
CA ALA A 84 -0.80 -15.19 -23.66
C ALA A 84 0.14 -16.16 -22.93
N ARG A 85 0.01 -16.29 -21.60
CA ARG A 85 0.85 -17.18 -20.78
C ARG A 85 0.00 -17.90 -19.76
N PHE A 86 -0.56 -19.04 -20.17
CA PHE A 86 -1.45 -19.87 -19.34
C PHE A 86 -0.79 -20.48 -18.08
N SER A 87 0.53 -20.37 -17.96
CA SER A 87 1.30 -20.98 -16.87
C SER A 87 1.78 -19.98 -15.81
N GLU A 88 1.41 -18.71 -15.92
CA GLU A 88 1.84 -17.67 -14.98
C GLU A 88 0.63 -16.94 -14.38
N VAL A 89 0.76 -16.60 -13.11
CA VAL A 89 -0.23 -15.79 -12.38
C VAL A 89 0.41 -14.50 -11.91
N GLU A 90 -0.35 -13.42 -11.96
CA GLU A 90 0.05 -12.16 -11.37
C GLU A 90 -0.45 -12.09 -9.92
N LEU A 91 0.49 -11.96 -9.00
CA LEU A 91 0.19 -11.72 -7.60
C LEU A 91 0.47 -10.25 -7.29
N ARG A 92 -0.54 -9.55 -6.82
CA ARG A 92 -0.39 -8.18 -6.33
C ARG A 92 -0.41 -8.17 -4.82
N VAL A 93 0.63 -7.62 -4.21
CA VAL A 93 0.78 -7.59 -2.75
C VAL A 93 0.89 -6.14 -2.30
N THR A 94 0.17 -5.83 -1.23
CA THR A 94 0.30 -4.57 -0.51
C THR A 94 0.82 -4.87 0.89
N CYS A 95 1.89 -4.23 1.29
CA CYS A 95 2.50 -4.41 2.59
C CYS A 95 2.83 -3.07 3.27
N GLU A 96 2.91 -3.12 4.60
CA GLU A 96 3.42 -2.02 5.40
C GLU A 96 4.94 -2.04 5.43
N THR A 97 5.54 -0.88 5.26
CA THR A 97 6.98 -0.69 5.22
C THR A 97 7.41 0.48 6.10
N ASN A 98 8.71 0.57 6.38
CA ASN A 98 9.29 1.59 7.26
C ASN A 98 10.01 2.71 6.50
N GLY A 99 9.67 2.95 5.25
CA GLY A 99 10.27 3.97 4.42
C GLY A 99 10.88 3.41 3.14
N GLU A 100 11.40 4.26 2.30
CA GLU A 100 11.94 3.87 0.99
C GLU A 100 13.15 2.90 1.09
N SER A 101 14.00 3.06 2.10
CA SER A 101 15.10 2.13 2.34
C SER A 101 14.63 0.70 2.61
N HIS A 102 13.52 0.55 3.30
CA HIS A 102 12.90 -0.75 3.55
C HIS A 102 12.33 -1.35 2.26
N ILE A 103 11.72 -0.50 1.42
CA ILE A 103 11.22 -0.91 0.09
C ILE A 103 12.40 -1.40 -0.77
N ASP A 104 13.51 -0.69 -0.78
CA ASP A 104 14.71 -1.09 -1.53
C ASP A 104 15.23 -2.45 -1.06
N THR A 105 15.21 -2.72 0.24
CA THR A 105 15.57 -4.01 0.81
C THR A 105 14.64 -5.12 0.31
N ILE A 106 13.34 -4.88 0.27
CA ILE A 106 12.37 -5.84 -0.26
C ILE A 106 12.63 -6.13 -1.73
N VAL A 107 12.78 -5.10 -2.55
CA VAL A 107 13.06 -5.23 -3.98
C VAL A 107 14.32 -6.06 -4.22
N GLU A 108 15.39 -5.77 -3.51
CA GLU A 108 16.66 -6.47 -3.62
C GLU A 108 16.55 -7.94 -3.18
N THR A 109 15.86 -8.20 -2.07
CA THR A 109 15.64 -9.56 -1.57
C THR A 109 14.88 -10.42 -2.58
N PHE A 110 13.83 -9.88 -3.19
CA PHE A 110 13.09 -10.60 -4.24
C PHE A 110 13.95 -10.86 -5.46
N LYS A 111 14.70 -9.86 -5.89
CA LYS A 111 15.61 -9.98 -7.03
C LYS A 111 16.69 -11.06 -6.81
N GLN A 112 17.27 -11.13 -5.63
CA GLN A 112 18.26 -12.17 -5.26
C GLN A 112 17.66 -13.58 -5.27
N ASN A 113 16.36 -13.71 -5.07
CA ASN A 113 15.63 -14.98 -5.12
C ASN A 113 15.02 -15.28 -6.50
N GLY A 114 15.40 -14.55 -7.53
CA GLY A 114 14.96 -14.77 -8.89
C GLY A 114 13.56 -14.25 -9.20
N LEU A 115 13.01 -13.40 -8.34
CA LEU A 115 11.69 -12.80 -8.51
C LEU A 115 11.83 -11.32 -8.82
N GLU A 116 11.33 -10.91 -9.98
CA GLU A 116 11.28 -9.51 -10.35
C GLU A 116 9.93 -8.93 -9.95
N ILE A 117 9.94 -7.89 -9.14
CA ILE A 117 8.73 -7.22 -8.71
C ILE A 117 8.60 -5.86 -9.38
N HIS A 118 7.35 -5.48 -9.66
CA HIS A 118 7.02 -4.21 -10.30
C HIS A 118 6.21 -3.36 -9.32
N ARG A 119 6.70 -2.17 -9.03
CA ARG A 119 6.01 -1.22 -8.17
C ARG A 119 4.69 -0.79 -8.81
N VAL A 120 3.60 -0.86 -8.06
CA VAL A 120 2.25 -0.48 -8.51
C VAL A 120 1.91 0.94 -8.06
N ASN A 121 2.43 1.38 -6.91
CA ASN A 121 2.15 2.72 -6.40
C ASN A 121 3.38 3.56 -6.15
#